data_2a737a2913f9d2624e107574465e5bc9
#
_entry.id   2a737a2913f9d2624e107574465e5bc9
#
_cell.length_a   1.000
_cell.length_b   1.000
_cell.length_c   1.000
_cell.angle_alpha   90.00
_cell.angle_beta   90.00
_cell.angle_gamma   90.00
#
_symmetry.space_group_name_H-M   'P 1'
#
loop_
_entity.id
_entity.type
_entity.pdbx_description
1 polymer ?
#
loop_
_entity_poly.entity_id
_entity_poly.type
_entity_poly.pdbx_seq_one_letter_code
_entity_poly.pdbx_strand_id
1 'polypeptide(L)'
;MRVLGVLAVAALVVALGAVQLASSAAYGDLAARPSLPAALHALDPTLLRPFLGGPAARAAAALHNGDLVEAQRLIATLPENPRTADLQGRLLEARHDSDGAIAAYVRAGDGVRAQNLIDTLAATDLPRALRDQRALVAALQGERSAAEEMGQAWWRLGQLQAAAGYHAPAQRAMWWVAAEASYERALALAPNEETYLLAAGYQSLVNGDTTSAARFYAHAAAVVPNSADAFAGEAWTAAARGDCGAAGAALTRARALRVPKVRDPVDDPRVGPALRRCTT
;
A
#
# COMPACT_ATOMS: atom_id res chain seq x y z
N MET A 1 -60.34 -4.30 5.91
CA MET A 1 -59.28 -4.16 6.91
C MET A 1 -58.02 -4.99 6.60
N ARG A 2 -58.09 -6.18 6.00
CA ARG A 2 -56.89 -7.03 5.72
C ARG A 2 -55.95 -6.47 4.64
N VAL A 3 -56.43 -5.76 3.64
CA VAL A 3 -55.62 -5.21 2.52
C VAL A 3 -54.76 -4.02 2.97
N LEU A 4 -55.26 -3.17 3.85
CA LEU A 4 -54.53 -2.05 4.43
C LEU A 4 -53.36 -2.50 5.31
N GLY A 5 -53.50 -3.62 6.04
CA GLY A 5 -52.43 -4.18 6.83
C GLY A 5 -51.27 -4.72 5.97
N VAL A 6 -51.57 -5.38 4.85
CA VAL A 6 -50.57 -5.91 3.93
C VAL A 6 -49.77 -4.80 3.24
N LEU A 7 -50.44 -3.72 2.84
CA LEU A 7 -49.79 -2.54 2.25
C LEU A 7 -48.89 -1.82 3.24
N ALA A 8 -49.29 -1.72 4.52
CA ALA A 8 -48.48 -1.12 5.57
C ALA A 8 -47.21 -1.94 5.89
N VAL A 9 -47.31 -3.29 5.90
CA VAL A 9 -46.18 -4.18 6.12
C VAL A 9 -45.24 -4.13 4.91
N ALA A 10 -45.77 -4.13 3.68
CA ALA A 10 -44.95 -4.00 2.47
C ALA A 10 -44.20 -2.66 2.43
N ALA A 11 -44.86 -1.55 2.80
CA ALA A 11 -44.19 -0.25 2.89
C ALA A 11 -43.12 -0.21 3.98
N LEU A 12 -43.33 -0.88 5.12
CA LEU A 12 -42.33 -0.98 6.19
C LEU A 12 -41.12 -1.81 5.78
N VAL A 13 -41.31 -2.94 5.09
CA VAL A 13 -40.25 -3.79 4.59
C VAL A 13 -39.42 -3.05 3.52
N VAL A 14 -40.07 -2.32 2.62
CA VAL A 14 -39.39 -1.48 1.61
C VAL A 14 -38.62 -0.34 2.30
N ALA A 15 -39.18 0.30 3.31
CA ALA A 15 -38.52 1.35 4.06
C ALA A 15 -37.31 0.83 4.86
N LEU A 16 -37.43 -0.33 5.53
CA LEU A 16 -36.32 -0.98 6.23
C LEU A 16 -35.23 -1.48 5.27
N GLY A 17 -35.61 -2.04 4.12
CA GLY A 17 -34.67 -2.43 3.06
C GLY A 17 -33.93 -1.21 2.46
N ALA A 18 -34.63 -0.10 2.24
CA ALA A 18 -34.03 1.15 1.77
C ALA A 18 -33.06 1.76 2.82
N VAL A 19 -33.41 1.70 4.12
CA VAL A 19 -32.53 2.15 5.21
C VAL A 19 -31.27 1.29 5.30
N GLN A 20 -31.41 -0.03 5.14
CA GLN A 20 -30.25 -0.94 5.19
C GLN A 20 -29.35 -0.81 3.95
N LEU A 21 -29.93 -0.60 2.77
CA LEU A 21 -29.21 -0.30 1.53
C LEU A 21 -28.54 1.07 1.58
N ALA A 22 -29.18 2.09 2.13
CA ALA A 22 -28.60 3.42 2.25
C ALA A 22 -27.52 3.50 3.34
N SER A 23 -27.62 2.71 4.41
CA SER A 23 -26.52 2.58 5.38
C SER A 23 -25.30 1.87 4.77
N SER A 24 -25.49 0.89 3.89
CA SER A 24 -24.39 0.25 3.15
C SER A 24 -23.84 1.13 2.03
N ALA A 25 -24.63 2.00 1.41
CA ALA A 25 -24.18 3.00 0.43
C ALA A 25 -23.32 4.09 1.04
N ALA A 26 -23.59 4.48 2.27
CA ALA A 26 -22.75 5.41 3.03
C ALA A 26 -21.34 4.83 3.30
N TYR A 27 -21.13 3.54 3.06
CA TYR A 27 -19.86 2.83 3.20
C TYR A 27 -19.14 2.54 1.87
N GLY A 28 -19.51 3.20 0.79
CA GLY A 28 -18.69 3.23 -0.44
C GLY A 28 -18.89 2.08 -1.43
N ASP A 29 -19.74 1.10 -1.15
CA ASP A 29 -19.82 -0.12 -1.95
C ASP A 29 -20.97 -0.15 -3.00
N LEU A 30 -21.86 0.81 -2.99
CA LEU A 30 -23.05 0.83 -3.87
C LEU A 30 -22.90 1.58 -5.19
N ALA A 31 -21.89 2.39 -5.35
CA ALA A 31 -21.62 3.10 -6.60
C ALA A 31 -21.20 2.14 -7.76
N ALA A 32 -20.87 0.88 -7.43
CA ALA A 32 -20.39 -0.12 -8.39
C ALA A 32 -21.42 -1.19 -8.77
N ARG A 33 -22.67 -1.15 -8.28
CA ARG A 33 -23.68 -2.18 -8.59
C ARG A 33 -24.77 -1.66 -9.53
N PRO A 34 -24.83 -2.14 -10.80
CA PRO A 34 -25.79 -1.67 -11.81
C PRO A 34 -27.22 -2.20 -11.64
N SER A 35 -27.59 -2.79 -10.50
CA SER A 35 -28.86 -3.49 -10.31
C SER A 35 -29.86 -2.85 -9.33
N LEU A 36 -29.64 -1.61 -8.90
CA LEU A 36 -30.66 -0.89 -8.13
C LEU A 36 -31.84 -0.50 -9.05
N PRO A 37 -33.09 -0.83 -8.69
CA PRO A 37 -34.24 -0.44 -9.49
C PRO A 37 -34.25 1.08 -9.72
N ALA A 38 -34.49 1.50 -10.96
CA ALA A 38 -34.53 2.92 -11.35
C ALA A 38 -35.45 3.79 -10.45
N ALA A 39 -36.42 3.18 -9.79
CA ALA A 39 -37.30 3.83 -8.81
C ALA A 39 -36.57 4.35 -7.57
N LEU A 40 -35.41 3.75 -7.19
CA LEU A 40 -34.59 4.23 -6.05
C LEU A 40 -33.70 5.41 -6.45
N HIS A 41 -33.35 5.56 -7.72
CA HIS A 41 -32.65 6.73 -8.24
C HIS A 41 -33.54 7.97 -8.37
N ALA A 42 -34.87 7.79 -8.43
CA ALA A 42 -35.83 8.88 -8.52
C ALA A 42 -36.22 9.47 -7.14
N LEU A 43 -35.83 8.82 -6.04
CA LEU A 43 -36.06 9.38 -4.70
C LEU A 43 -34.99 10.45 -4.43
N ASP A 44 -35.45 11.69 -4.31
CA ASP A 44 -34.60 12.81 -3.91
C ASP A 44 -33.90 12.46 -2.59
N PRO A 45 -32.54 12.33 -2.60
CA PRO A 45 -31.80 12.00 -1.37
C PRO A 45 -32.01 13.00 -0.24
N THR A 46 -32.48 14.22 -0.55
CA THR A 46 -32.79 15.24 0.45
C THR A 46 -34.03 14.90 1.30
N LEU A 47 -35.00 14.18 0.76
CA LEU A 47 -36.18 13.72 1.48
C LEU A 47 -35.91 12.58 2.46
N LEU A 48 -34.86 11.78 2.21
CA LEU A 48 -34.47 10.68 3.07
C LEU A 48 -33.42 11.07 4.13
N ARG A 49 -32.83 12.27 4.04
CA ARG A 49 -31.84 12.80 5.00
C ARG A 49 -32.21 12.67 6.49
N PRO A 50 -33.47 12.91 6.93
CA PRO A 50 -33.79 12.74 8.32
C PRO A 50 -33.84 11.30 8.82
N PHE A 51 -33.99 10.34 7.87
CA PHE A 51 -34.22 8.92 8.18
C PHE A 51 -32.98 8.05 7.91
N LEU A 52 -32.00 8.56 7.15
CA LEU A 52 -30.85 7.81 6.71
C LEU A 52 -29.63 8.12 7.57
N GLY A 53 -29.49 7.36 8.63
CA GLY A 53 -28.21 7.20 9.31
C GLY A 53 -27.92 8.20 10.42
N GLY A 54 -27.23 7.72 11.44
CA GLY A 54 -26.71 8.50 12.54
C GLY A 54 -25.70 9.58 12.08
N PRO A 55 -25.15 10.38 13.02
CA PRO A 55 -24.24 11.49 12.71
C PRO A 55 -23.05 11.10 11.81
N ALA A 56 -22.53 9.87 11.94
CA ALA A 56 -21.43 9.36 11.10
C ALA A 56 -21.82 9.21 9.62
N ALA A 57 -23.03 8.71 9.31
CA ALA A 57 -23.49 8.58 7.93
C ALA A 57 -23.73 9.95 7.30
N ARG A 58 -24.23 10.92 8.07
CA ARG A 58 -24.38 12.31 7.60
C ARG A 58 -23.03 12.97 7.34
N ALA A 59 -22.03 12.71 8.19
CA ALA A 59 -20.66 13.18 7.97
C ALA A 59 -20.06 12.60 6.69
N ALA A 60 -20.23 11.29 6.45
CA ALA A 60 -19.78 10.64 5.21
C ALA A 60 -20.47 11.23 3.98
N ALA A 61 -21.77 11.50 4.04
CA ALA A 61 -22.53 12.13 2.96
C ALA A 61 -22.05 13.58 2.70
N ALA A 62 -21.78 14.36 3.74
CA ALA A 62 -21.22 15.70 3.63
C ALA A 62 -19.85 15.69 2.94
N LEU A 63 -18.96 14.75 3.32
CA LEU A 63 -17.66 14.53 2.64
C LEU A 63 -17.84 14.19 1.17
N HIS A 64 -18.75 13.27 0.86
CA HIS A 64 -19.03 12.89 -0.52
C HIS A 64 -19.51 14.06 -1.38
N ASN A 65 -20.32 14.94 -0.79
CA ASN A 65 -20.85 16.13 -1.47
C ASN A 65 -19.86 17.32 -1.48
N GLY A 66 -18.68 17.18 -0.88
CA GLY A 66 -17.69 18.26 -0.78
C GLY A 66 -18.03 19.34 0.27
N ASP A 67 -19.03 19.11 1.11
CA ASP A 67 -19.36 20.03 2.21
C ASP A 67 -18.46 19.77 3.43
N LEU A 68 -17.22 20.27 3.32
CA LEU A 68 -16.17 20.03 4.32
C LEU A 68 -16.45 20.73 5.66
N VAL A 69 -17.27 21.79 5.66
CA VAL A 69 -17.63 22.51 6.89
C VAL A 69 -18.65 21.70 7.70
N GLU A 70 -19.71 21.22 7.05
CA GLU A 70 -20.69 20.38 7.69
C GLU A 70 -20.09 19.03 8.10
N ALA A 71 -19.24 18.44 7.26
CA ALA A 71 -18.51 17.22 7.59
C ALA A 71 -17.70 17.39 8.87
N GLN A 72 -16.91 18.46 8.99
CA GLN A 72 -16.14 18.75 10.21
C GLN A 72 -17.01 18.89 11.43
N ARG A 73 -18.10 19.67 11.32
CA ARG A 73 -19.05 19.88 12.42
C ARG A 73 -19.65 18.57 12.92
N LEU A 74 -20.03 17.69 11.99
CA LEU A 74 -20.61 16.38 12.33
C LEU A 74 -19.57 15.45 12.95
N ILE A 75 -18.37 15.37 12.36
CA ILE A 75 -17.27 14.52 12.86
C ILE A 75 -16.90 14.93 14.30
N ALA A 76 -16.83 16.22 14.59
CA ALA A 76 -16.52 16.72 15.94
C ALA A 76 -17.52 16.28 17.04
N THR A 77 -18.73 15.84 16.65
CA THR A 77 -19.74 15.33 17.59
C THR A 77 -19.69 13.82 17.80
N LEU A 78 -18.84 13.11 17.03
CA LEU A 78 -18.75 11.66 17.09
C LEU A 78 -17.79 11.21 18.21
N PRO A 79 -18.05 10.05 18.83
CA PRO A 79 -17.10 9.44 19.76
C PRO A 79 -15.84 9.01 19.01
N GLU A 80 -14.70 9.08 19.68
CA GLU A 80 -13.44 8.57 19.13
C GLU A 80 -13.49 7.05 18.96
N ASN A 81 -13.31 6.59 17.72
CA ASN A 81 -13.23 5.19 17.33
C ASN A 81 -12.62 5.09 15.93
N PRO A 82 -12.22 3.89 15.44
CA PRO A 82 -11.61 3.73 14.12
C PRO A 82 -12.45 4.32 12.97
N ARG A 83 -13.78 4.23 13.05
CA ARG A 83 -14.70 4.76 12.04
C ARG A 83 -14.70 6.30 12.00
N THR A 84 -14.65 6.94 13.15
CA THR A 84 -14.51 8.41 13.24
C THR A 84 -13.14 8.86 12.74
N ALA A 85 -12.09 8.10 13.04
CA ALA A 85 -10.75 8.37 12.54
C ALA A 85 -10.68 8.25 11.00
N ASP A 86 -11.35 7.27 10.37
CA ASP A 86 -11.46 7.20 8.90
C ASP A 86 -12.14 8.44 8.31
N LEU A 87 -13.24 8.89 8.90
CA LEU A 87 -13.91 10.13 8.46
C LEU A 87 -13.02 11.36 8.62
N GLN A 88 -12.26 11.45 9.72
CA GLN A 88 -11.27 12.51 9.91
C GLN A 88 -10.19 12.46 8.83
N GLY A 89 -9.67 11.26 8.50
CA GLY A 89 -8.69 11.06 7.44
C GLY A 89 -9.18 11.58 6.09
N ARG A 90 -10.39 11.21 5.70
CA ARG A 90 -11.03 11.71 4.46
C ARG A 90 -11.22 13.23 4.45
N LEU A 91 -11.63 13.81 5.58
CA LEU A 91 -11.77 15.26 5.69
C LEU A 91 -10.44 15.99 5.49
N LEU A 92 -9.37 15.47 6.14
CA LEU A 92 -8.04 16.06 6.05
C LEU A 92 -7.42 15.87 4.66
N GLU A 93 -7.63 14.71 4.03
CA GLU A 93 -7.25 14.45 2.64
C GLU A 93 -7.94 15.43 1.68
N ALA A 94 -9.25 15.65 1.82
CA ALA A 94 -10.01 16.61 1.02
C ALA A 94 -9.53 18.07 1.24
N ARG A 95 -8.87 18.37 2.35
CA ARG A 95 -8.24 19.65 2.66
C ARG A 95 -6.77 19.71 2.27
N HIS A 96 -6.24 18.69 1.62
CA HIS A 96 -4.82 18.58 1.27
C HIS A 96 -3.87 18.56 2.47
N ASP A 97 -4.36 18.22 3.67
CA ASP A 97 -3.55 17.94 4.86
C ASP A 97 -3.16 16.47 4.91
N SER A 98 -2.12 16.13 4.16
CA SER A 98 -1.67 14.73 4.02
C SER A 98 -1.15 14.15 5.35
N ASP A 99 -0.43 14.92 6.18
CA ASP A 99 0.09 14.42 7.46
C ASP A 99 -1.04 14.10 8.43
N GLY A 100 -1.99 15.02 8.54
CA GLY A 100 -3.18 14.81 9.36
C GLY A 100 -4.01 13.60 8.86
N ALA A 101 -4.15 13.46 7.54
CA ALA A 101 -4.87 12.34 6.92
C ALA A 101 -4.18 11.01 7.21
N ILE A 102 -2.86 10.90 7.01
CA ILE A 102 -2.07 9.69 7.32
C ILE A 102 -2.22 9.32 8.79
N ALA A 103 -2.04 10.29 9.70
CA ALA A 103 -2.19 10.04 11.14
C ALA A 103 -3.61 9.58 11.51
N ALA A 104 -4.64 10.09 10.84
CA ALA A 104 -6.01 9.69 11.06
C ALA A 104 -6.30 8.28 10.52
N TYR A 105 -5.79 7.93 9.32
CA TYR A 105 -5.93 6.58 8.75
C TYR A 105 -5.17 5.54 9.57
N VAL A 106 -3.99 5.89 10.09
CA VAL A 106 -3.25 5.03 11.04
C VAL A 106 -4.11 4.73 12.28
N ARG A 107 -4.77 5.76 12.88
CA ARG A 107 -5.68 5.53 14.02
C ARG A 107 -6.95 4.75 13.63
N ALA A 108 -7.35 4.81 12.36
CA ALA A 108 -8.50 4.06 11.84
C ALA A 108 -8.17 2.58 11.59
N GLY A 109 -6.89 2.18 11.59
CA GLY A 109 -6.44 0.87 11.15
C GLY A 109 -6.50 0.71 9.62
N ASP A 110 -6.60 1.81 8.85
CA ASP A 110 -6.58 1.80 7.38
C ASP A 110 -5.16 2.02 6.87
N GLY A 111 -4.33 1.01 7.04
CA GLY A 111 -2.93 1.02 6.60
C GLY A 111 -2.78 1.22 5.09
N VAL A 112 -3.75 0.75 4.30
CA VAL A 112 -3.71 0.87 2.83
C VAL A 112 -3.82 2.33 2.39
N ARG A 113 -4.76 3.10 2.95
CA ARG A 113 -4.89 4.52 2.62
C ARG A 113 -3.72 5.35 3.13
N ALA A 114 -3.28 5.08 4.36
CA ALA A 114 -2.07 5.71 4.89
C ALA A 114 -0.88 5.47 3.96
N GLN A 115 -0.66 4.23 3.50
CA GLN A 115 0.42 3.88 2.59
C GLN A 115 0.33 4.61 1.25
N ASN A 116 -0.86 4.69 0.64
CA ASN A 116 -1.05 5.39 -0.63
C ASN A 116 -0.68 6.88 -0.55
N LEU A 117 -1.01 7.54 0.55
CA LEU A 117 -0.62 8.93 0.78
C LEU A 117 0.89 9.06 1.01
N ILE A 118 1.51 8.17 1.76
CA ILE A 118 2.96 8.14 1.96
C ILE A 118 3.70 7.93 0.64
N ASP A 119 3.22 7.01 -0.21
CA ASP A 119 3.81 6.77 -1.54
C ASP A 119 3.73 8.02 -2.44
N THR A 120 2.64 8.79 -2.35
CA THR A 120 2.49 10.07 -3.05
C THR A 120 3.47 11.12 -2.53
N LEU A 121 3.65 11.21 -1.20
CA LEU A 121 4.62 12.11 -0.57
C LEU A 121 6.06 11.74 -0.92
N ALA A 122 6.37 10.46 -1.05
CA ALA A 122 7.73 9.99 -1.33
C ALA A 122 8.32 10.57 -2.63
N ALA A 123 7.48 10.90 -3.61
CA ALA A 123 7.89 11.52 -4.86
C ALA A 123 8.31 13.00 -4.71
N THR A 124 7.83 13.70 -3.68
CA THR A 124 8.00 15.15 -3.51
C THR A 124 8.75 15.52 -2.23
N ASP A 125 8.56 14.78 -1.16
CA ASP A 125 9.15 15.02 0.18
C ASP A 125 9.53 13.69 0.85
N LEU A 126 10.67 13.13 0.44
CA LEU A 126 11.17 11.87 0.97
C LEU A 126 11.42 11.87 2.50
N PRO A 127 11.96 12.96 3.13
CA PRO A 127 12.11 13.00 4.59
C PRO A 127 10.78 12.89 5.33
N ARG A 128 9.74 13.53 4.81
CA ARG A 128 8.38 13.49 5.36
C ARG A 128 7.78 12.08 5.20
N ALA A 129 7.85 11.52 4.00
CA ALA A 129 7.40 10.15 3.73
C ALA A 129 8.09 9.11 4.64
N LEU A 130 9.40 9.26 4.90
CA LEU A 130 10.14 8.40 5.83
C LEU A 130 9.63 8.50 7.27
N ARG A 131 9.33 9.71 7.74
CA ARG A 131 8.78 9.92 9.09
C ARG A 131 7.42 9.23 9.22
N ASP A 132 6.55 9.44 8.24
CA ASP A 132 5.18 8.94 8.26
C ASP A 132 5.13 7.41 8.07
N GLN A 133 6.02 6.85 7.25
CA GLN A 133 6.19 5.40 7.12
C GLN A 133 6.63 4.73 8.43
N ARG A 134 7.53 5.38 9.18
CA ARG A 134 7.93 4.89 10.52
C ARG A 134 6.76 4.93 11.50
N ALA A 135 5.95 5.98 11.45
CA ALA A 135 4.75 6.09 12.28
C ALA A 135 3.73 4.98 11.94
N LEU A 136 3.52 4.70 10.65
CA LEU A 136 2.67 3.59 10.20
C LEU A 136 3.18 2.24 10.71
N VAL A 137 4.46 1.94 10.54
CA VAL A 137 5.08 0.70 11.05
C VAL A 137 4.91 0.59 12.58
N ALA A 138 5.12 1.67 13.32
CA ALA A 138 4.98 1.67 14.78
C ALA A 138 3.53 1.42 15.21
N ALA A 139 2.55 2.00 14.52
CA ALA A 139 1.13 1.77 14.80
C ALA A 139 0.72 0.33 14.53
N LEU A 140 1.12 -0.24 13.38
CA LEU A 140 0.84 -1.63 13.03
C LEU A 140 1.48 -2.63 14.02
N GLN A 141 2.61 -2.28 14.62
CA GLN A 141 3.24 -3.10 15.69
C GLN A 141 2.43 -3.08 16.99
N GLY A 142 1.76 -1.97 17.30
CA GLY A 142 0.90 -1.82 18.48
C GLY A 142 -0.44 -2.52 18.35
N GLU A 143 -0.91 -2.74 17.13
CA GLU A 143 -2.15 -3.42 16.80
C GLU A 143 -1.84 -4.88 16.40
N ARG A 144 -2.81 -5.78 16.53
CA ARG A 144 -2.68 -7.15 16.00
C ARG A 144 -2.96 -7.18 14.49
N SER A 145 -2.20 -6.35 13.76
CA SER A 145 -2.29 -6.30 12.29
C SER A 145 -1.86 -7.62 11.65
N ALA A 146 -2.39 -7.90 10.46
CA ALA A 146 -1.98 -9.08 9.72
C ALA A 146 -0.48 -9.02 9.42
N ALA A 147 0.21 -10.16 9.52
CA ALA A 147 1.65 -10.24 9.26
C ALA A 147 2.01 -9.74 7.85
N GLU A 148 1.12 -9.94 6.88
CA GLU A 148 1.25 -9.45 5.51
C GLU A 148 1.30 -7.93 5.43
N GLU A 149 0.35 -7.23 6.08
CA GLU A 149 0.29 -5.77 6.10
C GLU A 149 1.54 -5.16 6.75
N MET A 150 1.95 -5.72 7.88
CA MET A 150 3.16 -5.30 8.56
C MET A 150 4.42 -5.59 7.74
N GLY A 151 4.50 -6.74 7.05
CA GLY A 151 5.57 -7.10 6.14
C GLY A 151 5.70 -6.09 5.00
N GLN A 152 4.58 -5.71 4.39
CA GLN A 152 4.52 -4.70 3.35
C GLN A 152 4.97 -3.32 3.86
N ALA A 153 4.53 -2.91 5.06
CA ALA A 153 4.95 -1.64 5.64
C ALA A 153 6.46 -1.58 5.92
N TRP A 154 7.07 -2.67 6.41
CA TRP A 154 8.52 -2.79 6.57
C TRP A 154 9.26 -2.75 5.25
N TRP A 155 8.79 -3.47 4.24
CA TRP A 155 9.38 -3.44 2.89
C TRP A 155 9.36 -2.03 2.30
N ARG A 156 8.23 -1.31 2.41
CA ARG A 156 8.13 0.08 1.97
C ARG A 156 9.09 1.00 2.72
N LEU A 157 9.24 0.82 4.04
CA LEU A 157 10.23 1.56 4.81
C LEU A 157 11.65 1.32 4.27
N GLY A 158 12.00 0.08 3.97
CA GLY A 158 13.27 -0.27 3.35
C GLY A 158 13.51 0.45 2.02
N GLN A 159 12.49 0.52 1.15
CA GLN A 159 12.58 1.24 -0.12
C GLN A 159 12.84 2.74 0.07
N LEU A 160 12.13 3.39 0.99
CA LEU A 160 12.34 4.81 1.29
C LEU A 160 13.73 5.08 1.89
N GLN A 161 14.21 4.20 2.76
CA GLN A 161 15.57 4.29 3.32
C GLN A 161 16.65 4.08 2.25
N ALA A 162 16.47 3.12 1.34
CA ALA A 162 17.36 2.95 0.21
C ALA A 162 17.40 4.21 -0.67
N ALA A 163 16.24 4.80 -0.99
CA ALA A 163 16.13 6.04 -1.71
C ALA A 163 16.85 7.19 -0.99
N ALA A 164 16.69 7.33 0.32
CA ALA A 164 17.38 8.35 1.12
C ALA A 164 18.92 8.22 1.02
N GLY A 165 19.44 6.99 0.98
CA GLY A 165 20.87 6.73 0.77
C GLY A 165 21.39 7.22 -0.57
N TYR A 166 20.53 7.28 -1.61
CA TYR A 166 20.91 7.85 -2.90
C TYR A 166 20.93 9.38 -2.89
N HIS A 167 19.96 10.00 -2.20
CA HIS A 167 19.85 11.45 -2.12
C HIS A 167 20.80 12.09 -1.11
N ALA A 168 21.31 11.32 -0.12
CA ALA A 168 22.22 11.81 0.91
C ALA A 168 23.56 11.03 0.91
N PRO A 169 24.49 11.31 -0.03
CA PRO A 169 25.74 10.55 -0.16
C PRO A 169 26.58 10.47 1.12
N ALA A 170 26.60 11.54 1.92
CA ALA A 170 27.34 11.57 3.19
C ALA A 170 26.77 10.60 4.26
N GLN A 171 25.49 10.25 4.14
CA GLN A 171 24.79 9.36 5.07
C GLN A 171 24.42 8.01 4.43
N ARG A 172 24.90 7.76 3.22
CA ARG A 172 24.53 6.60 2.39
C ARG A 172 24.64 5.28 3.12
N ALA A 173 25.77 5.02 3.75
CA ALA A 173 26.01 3.76 4.45
C ALA A 173 24.98 3.54 5.57
N MET A 174 24.68 4.58 6.35
CA MET A 174 23.67 4.52 7.41
C MET A 174 22.28 4.15 6.86
N TRP A 175 21.86 4.82 5.78
CA TRP A 175 20.56 4.58 5.18
C TRP A 175 20.45 3.19 4.56
N TRP A 176 21.51 2.71 3.92
CA TRP A 176 21.51 1.40 3.28
C TRP A 176 21.51 0.24 4.28
N VAL A 177 22.23 0.38 5.40
CA VAL A 177 22.14 -0.58 6.52
C VAL A 177 20.73 -0.58 7.13
N ALA A 178 20.12 0.60 7.29
CA ALA A 178 18.75 0.68 7.78
C ALA A 178 17.74 0.05 6.80
N ALA A 179 17.93 0.21 5.49
CA ALA A 179 17.11 -0.41 4.47
C ALA A 179 17.19 -1.95 4.53
N GLU A 180 18.39 -2.49 4.65
CA GLU A 180 18.62 -3.94 4.78
C GLU A 180 17.89 -4.49 6.01
N ALA A 181 18.06 -3.86 7.16
CA ALA A 181 17.35 -4.25 8.39
C ALA A 181 15.81 -4.21 8.25
N SER A 182 15.28 -3.27 7.46
CA SER A 182 13.84 -3.20 7.20
C SER A 182 13.36 -4.31 6.29
N TYR A 183 14.13 -4.68 5.25
CA TYR A 183 13.82 -5.83 4.40
C TYR A 183 13.91 -7.16 5.16
N GLU A 184 14.88 -7.32 6.05
CA GLU A 184 14.98 -8.51 6.91
C GLU A 184 13.75 -8.66 7.82
N ARG A 185 13.23 -7.54 8.36
CA ARG A 185 11.99 -7.57 9.14
C ARG A 185 10.77 -7.94 8.29
N ALA A 186 10.68 -7.45 7.06
CA ALA A 186 9.64 -7.86 6.13
C ALA A 186 9.72 -9.37 5.84
N LEU A 187 10.92 -9.91 5.59
CA LEU A 187 11.16 -11.33 5.35
C LEU A 187 10.92 -12.20 6.58
N ALA A 188 11.12 -11.69 7.80
CA ALA A 188 10.77 -12.42 9.02
C ALA A 188 9.25 -12.66 9.13
N LEU A 189 8.43 -11.81 8.52
CA LEU A 189 6.97 -11.92 8.49
C LEU A 189 6.46 -12.73 7.28
N ALA A 190 7.13 -12.60 6.14
CA ALA A 190 6.78 -13.30 4.89
C ALA A 190 8.07 -13.81 4.20
N PRO A 191 8.65 -14.94 4.66
CA PRO A 191 9.97 -15.41 4.22
C PRO A 191 10.03 -15.84 2.75
N ASN A 192 8.90 -16.16 2.16
CA ASN A 192 8.79 -16.60 0.76
C ASN A 192 8.17 -15.53 -0.16
N GLU A 193 8.11 -14.28 0.29
CA GLU A 193 7.65 -13.20 -0.59
C GLU A 193 8.78 -12.79 -1.54
N GLU A 194 8.57 -13.07 -2.83
CA GLU A 194 9.59 -12.83 -3.87
C GLU A 194 10.06 -11.38 -3.89
N THR A 195 9.12 -10.43 -3.81
CA THR A 195 9.41 -9.01 -3.86
C THR A 195 10.35 -8.56 -2.73
N TYR A 196 10.19 -9.15 -1.53
CA TYR A 196 11.06 -8.86 -0.40
C TYR A 196 12.44 -9.49 -0.55
N LEU A 197 12.50 -10.72 -1.07
CA LEU A 197 13.75 -11.42 -1.36
C LEU A 197 14.58 -10.67 -2.40
N LEU A 198 13.95 -10.21 -3.49
CA LEU A 198 14.60 -9.43 -4.54
C LEU A 198 15.12 -8.10 -4.00
N ALA A 199 14.33 -7.38 -3.19
CA ALA A 199 14.74 -6.12 -2.59
C ALA A 199 15.91 -6.29 -1.61
N ALA A 200 15.86 -7.30 -0.74
CA ALA A 200 16.94 -7.63 0.19
C ALA A 200 18.21 -8.03 -0.56
N GLY A 201 18.10 -8.88 -1.59
CA GLY A 201 19.21 -9.29 -2.43
C GLY A 201 19.90 -8.11 -3.12
N TYR A 202 19.11 -7.21 -3.70
CA TYR A 202 19.64 -6.01 -4.34
C TYR A 202 20.33 -5.08 -3.33
N GLN A 203 19.72 -4.86 -2.16
CA GLN A 203 20.31 -4.01 -1.14
C GLN A 203 21.62 -4.58 -0.59
N SER A 204 21.67 -5.89 -0.30
CA SER A 204 22.90 -6.57 0.11
C SER A 204 24.00 -6.45 -0.94
N LEU A 205 23.65 -6.62 -2.23
CA LEU A 205 24.63 -6.46 -3.34
C LEU A 205 25.19 -5.04 -3.42
N VAL A 206 24.32 -4.02 -3.27
CA VAL A 206 24.72 -2.61 -3.27
C VAL A 206 25.58 -2.27 -2.03
N ASN A 207 25.33 -2.93 -0.89
CA ASN A 207 26.15 -2.83 0.31
C ASN A 207 27.50 -3.57 0.18
N GLY A 208 27.70 -4.36 -0.89
CA GLY A 208 28.89 -5.17 -1.11
C GLY A 208 28.85 -6.56 -0.49
N ASP A 209 27.76 -6.94 0.17
CA ASP A 209 27.56 -8.30 0.71
C ASP A 209 27.02 -9.24 -0.38
N THR A 210 27.96 -9.72 -1.21
CA THR A 210 27.62 -10.67 -2.27
C THR A 210 27.17 -12.04 -1.72
N THR A 211 27.45 -12.37 -0.46
CA THR A 211 27.06 -13.65 0.15
C THR A 211 25.60 -13.64 0.49
N SER A 212 25.12 -12.63 1.20
CA SER A 212 23.70 -12.46 1.48
C SER A 212 22.90 -12.25 0.20
N ALA A 213 23.42 -11.45 -0.75
CA ALA A 213 22.76 -11.26 -2.05
C ALA A 213 22.52 -12.58 -2.78
N ALA A 214 23.53 -13.46 -2.87
CA ALA A 214 23.38 -14.77 -3.51
C ALA A 214 22.32 -15.64 -2.83
N ARG A 215 22.28 -15.64 -1.50
CA ARG A 215 21.31 -16.40 -0.73
C ARG A 215 19.88 -15.92 -1.02
N PHE A 216 19.66 -14.61 -1.03
CA PHE A 216 18.34 -14.04 -1.27
C PHE A 216 17.85 -14.30 -2.71
N TYR A 217 18.72 -14.10 -3.72
CA TYR A 217 18.34 -14.36 -5.11
C TYR A 217 18.11 -15.85 -5.40
N ALA A 218 18.95 -16.75 -4.85
CA ALA A 218 18.74 -18.17 -4.97
C ALA A 218 17.41 -18.61 -4.31
N HIS A 219 17.06 -18.01 -3.16
CA HIS A 219 15.78 -18.27 -2.52
C HIS A 219 14.62 -17.74 -3.38
N ALA A 220 14.72 -16.52 -3.92
CA ALA A 220 13.72 -15.98 -4.84
C ALA A 220 13.51 -16.89 -6.07
N ALA A 221 14.57 -17.40 -6.67
CA ALA A 221 14.51 -18.35 -7.80
C ALA A 221 13.90 -19.71 -7.41
N ALA A 222 14.07 -20.14 -6.15
CA ALA A 222 13.44 -21.35 -5.65
C ALA A 222 11.94 -21.17 -5.40
N VAL A 223 11.51 -19.99 -4.90
CA VAL A 223 10.11 -19.66 -4.67
C VAL A 223 9.37 -19.44 -6.00
N VAL A 224 10.01 -18.70 -6.94
CA VAL A 224 9.45 -18.40 -8.26
C VAL A 224 10.45 -18.86 -9.35
N PRO A 225 10.37 -20.13 -9.81
CA PRO A 225 11.35 -20.70 -10.74
C PRO A 225 11.44 -20.02 -12.11
N ASN A 226 10.46 -19.18 -12.46
CA ASN A 226 10.43 -18.42 -13.70
C ASN A 226 10.65 -16.90 -13.48
N SER A 227 11.23 -16.51 -12.35
CA SER A 227 11.55 -15.12 -12.05
C SER A 227 12.76 -14.65 -12.87
N ALA A 228 12.52 -13.79 -13.85
CA ALA A 228 13.60 -13.14 -14.60
C ALA A 228 14.47 -12.26 -13.69
N ASP A 229 13.87 -11.61 -12.68
CA ASP A 229 14.56 -10.71 -11.77
C ASP A 229 15.45 -11.48 -10.78
N ALA A 230 15.03 -12.67 -10.32
CA ALA A 230 15.87 -13.50 -9.48
C ALA A 230 17.15 -13.95 -10.24
N PHE A 231 17.02 -14.40 -11.50
CA PHE A 231 18.18 -14.75 -12.31
C PHE A 231 19.03 -13.54 -12.72
N ALA A 232 18.45 -12.36 -12.90
CA ALA A 232 19.21 -11.13 -13.06
C ALA A 232 20.05 -10.83 -11.81
N GLY A 233 19.47 -11.00 -10.63
CA GLY A 233 20.15 -10.87 -9.34
C GLY A 233 21.29 -11.87 -9.15
N GLU A 234 21.09 -13.13 -9.54
CA GLU A 234 22.17 -14.14 -9.56
C GLU A 234 23.30 -13.73 -10.51
N ALA A 235 22.96 -13.21 -11.71
CA ALA A 235 23.96 -12.74 -12.66
C ALA A 235 24.78 -11.56 -12.12
N TRP A 236 24.14 -10.57 -11.51
CA TRP A 236 24.82 -9.44 -10.86
C TRP A 236 25.75 -9.90 -9.73
N THR A 237 25.26 -10.83 -8.92
CA THR A 237 26.02 -11.34 -7.77
C THR A 237 27.25 -12.14 -8.21
N ALA A 238 27.10 -13.01 -9.22
CA ALA A 238 28.20 -13.76 -9.80
C ALA A 238 29.24 -12.81 -10.42
N ALA A 239 28.80 -11.82 -11.19
CA ALA A 239 29.68 -10.81 -11.78
C ALA A 239 30.43 -9.98 -10.71
N ALA A 240 29.78 -9.63 -9.61
CA ALA A 240 30.41 -8.93 -8.49
C ALA A 240 31.50 -9.76 -7.81
N ARG A 241 31.39 -11.10 -7.84
CA ARG A 241 32.40 -12.05 -7.36
C ARG A 241 33.50 -12.36 -8.40
N GLY A 242 33.36 -11.86 -9.63
CA GLY A 242 34.27 -12.16 -10.74
C GLY A 242 34.00 -13.50 -11.42
N ASP A 243 32.95 -14.20 -11.09
CA ASP A 243 32.53 -15.45 -11.77
C ASP A 243 31.73 -15.13 -13.02
N CYS A 244 32.46 -14.83 -14.11
CA CYS A 244 31.85 -14.47 -15.38
C CYS A 244 31.15 -15.65 -16.07
N GLY A 245 31.53 -16.89 -15.78
CA GLY A 245 30.84 -18.08 -16.30
C GLY A 245 29.41 -18.19 -15.72
N ALA A 246 29.31 -18.17 -14.41
CA ALA A 246 28.00 -18.19 -13.73
C ALA A 246 27.17 -16.95 -14.08
N ALA A 247 27.78 -15.76 -14.16
CA ALA A 247 27.11 -14.52 -14.54
C ALA A 247 26.48 -14.62 -15.93
N GLY A 248 27.20 -15.14 -16.93
CA GLY A 248 26.71 -15.33 -18.30
C GLY A 248 25.55 -16.33 -18.38
N ALA A 249 25.64 -17.45 -17.65
CA ALA A 249 24.59 -18.46 -17.61
C ALA A 249 23.29 -17.91 -16.99
N ALA A 250 23.39 -17.24 -15.83
CA ALA A 250 22.24 -16.63 -15.17
C ALA A 250 21.62 -15.49 -16.00
N LEU A 251 22.44 -14.65 -16.63
CA LEU A 251 21.96 -13.58 -17.53
C LEU A 251 21.19 -14.14 -18.73
N THR A 252 21.68 -15.21 -19.34
CA THR A 252 20.99 -15.87 -20.46
C THR A 252 19.62 -16.36 -20.04
N ARG A 253 19.52 -16.95 -18.85
CA ARG A 253 18.24 -17.41 -18.28
C ARG A 253 17.30 -16.23 -17.98
N ALA A 254 17.81 -15.18 -17.36
CA ALA A 254 17.04 -13.96 -17.10
C ALA A 254 16.44 -13.36 -18.39
N ARG A 255 17.26 -13.28 -19.45
CA ARG A 255 16.82 -12.77 -20.76
C ARG A 255 15.78 -13.65 -21.43
N ALA A 256 15.89 -14.98 -21.31
CA ALA A 256 14.90 -15.91 -21.85
C ALA A 256 13.52 -15.79 -21.20
N LEU A 257 13.48 -15.42 -19.93
CA LEU A 257 12.23 -15.27 -19.15
C LEU A 257 11.64 -13.85 -19.19
N ARG A 258 12.42 -12.88 -19.65
CA ARG A 258 12.04 -11.46 -19.57
C ARG A 258 10.92 -11.10 -20.55
N VAL A 259 9.95 -10.32 -20.07
CA VAL A 259 8.92 -9.71 -20.90
C VAL A 259 9.56 -8.61 -21.79
N PRO A 260 9.19 -8.50 -23.09
CA PRO A 260 9.64 -7.41 -23.94
C PRO A 260 9.35 -6.05 -23.29
N LYS A 261 10.28 -5.08 -23.41
CA LYS A 261 10.25 -3.71 -22.84
C LYS A 261 10.74 -3.58 -21.37
N VAL A 262 11.08 -4.64 -20.68
CA VAL A 262 11.78 -4.53 -19.40
C VAL A 262 13.27 -4.23 -19.66
N ARG A 263 13.88 -3.35 -18.85
CA ARG A 263 15.30 -2.97 -18.99
C ARG A 263 16.22 -4.19 -18.89
N ASP A 264 17.23 -4.28 -19.75
CA ASP A 264 18.22 -5.37 -19.66
C ASP A 264 19.01 -5.27 -18.35
N PRO A 265 19.29 -6.39 -17.65
CA PRO A 265 20.08 -6.38 -16.42
C PRO A 265 21.45 -5.70 -16.53
N VAL A 266 22.08 -5.69 -17.70
CA VAL A 266 23.35 -4.99 -17.92
C VAL A 266 23.23 -3.47 -17.91
N ASP A 267 22.03 -2.93 -18.07
CA ASP A 267 21.75 -1.49 -18.09
C ASP A 267 21.49 -0.89 -16.70
N ASP A 268 21.48 -1.72 -15.66
CA ASP A 268 21.39 -1.19 -14.30
C ASP A 268 22.64 -0.34 -13.99
N PRO A 269 22.48 0.92 -13.57
CA PRO A 269 23.61 1.84 -13.41
C PRO A 269 24.54 1.49 -12.25
N ARG A 270 24.10 0.66 -11.31
CA ARG A 270 24.83 0.32 -10.08
C ARG A 270 25.55 -1.01 -10.17
N VAL A 271 24.80 -2.04 -10.55
CA VAL A 271 25.29 -3.43 -10.58
C VAL A 271 25.64 -3.90 -12.00
N GLY A 272 25.06 -3.28 -13.02
CA GLY A 272 25.33 -3.58 -14.43
C GLY A 272 26.78 -3.39 -14.87
N PRO A 273 27.58 -2.44 -14.35
CA PRO A 273 28.98 -2.32 -14.73
C PRO A 273 29.82 -3.57 -14.46
N ALA A 274 29.57 -4.30 -13.37
CA ALA A 274 30.22 -5.58 -13.11
C ALA A 274 29.84 -6.63 -14.17
N LEU A 275 28.56 -6.71 -14.50
CA LEU A 275 28.03 -7.66 -15.46
C LEU A 275 28.52 -7.37 -16.88
N ARG A 276 28.62 -6.10 -17.29
CA ARG A 276 29.21 -5.73 -18.59
C ARG A 276 30.65 -6.23 -18.75
N ARG A 277 31.47 -6.14 -17.69
CA ARG A 277 32.85 -6.67 -17.74
C ARG A 277 32.93 -8.18 -17.97
N CYS A 278 31.88 -8.90 -17.61
CA CYS A 278 31.79 -10.35 -17.82
C CYS A 278 31.22 -10.73 -19.19
N THR A 279 30.61 -9.77 -19.92
CA THR A 279 29.96 -10.05 -21.21
C THR A 279 30.72 -9.51 -22.41
N THR A 280 31.83 -8.78 -22.16
CA THR A 280 32.81 -8.36 -23.17
C THR A 280 33.90 -9.43 -23.34
#